data_2a8de5941376f8689b6a515743c55413
#
_entry.id   2a8de5941376f8689b6a515743c55413
#
_cell.length_a   1.000
_cell.length_b   1.000
_cell.length_c   1.000
_cell.angle_alpha   90.00
_cell.angle_beta   90.00
_cell.angle_gamma   90.00
#
_symmetry.space_group_name_H-M   'P 1'
#
loop_
_entity.id
_entity.type
_entity.pdbx_description
1 polymer ?
#
loop_
_entity_poly.entity_id
_entity_poly.type
_entity_poly.pdbx_seq_one_letter_code
_entity_poly.pdbx_strand_id
1 'polypeptide(L)'
;MSEDGYKKLMAELKELETVERPKISAAIAEARDKGDLSENAEYDAAKEAQGMLEMRINKLKTVIADAKIIDESKLKTDSVQILNR
;
A
#
# COMPACT_ATOMS: atom_id res chain seq x y z
N MET A 1 -13.76 0.91 -13.21
CA MET A 1 -12.78 1.96 -12.92
C MET A 1 -12.13 2.44 -14.20
N SER A 2 -11.97 3.73 -14.34
CA SER A 2 -11.34 4.27 -15.52
C SER A 2 -9.83 4.06 -15.49
N GLU A 3 -9.22 4.12 -16.66
CA GLU A 3 -7.78 3.99 -16.76
C GLU A 3 -7.04 5.05 -15.95
N ASP A 4 -7.56 6.27 -15.98
CA ASP A 4 -6.95 7.36 -15.21
C ASP A 4 -7.04 7.09 -13.71
N GLY A 5 -8.16 6.56 -13.27
CA GLY A 5 -8.33 6.21 -11.87
C GLY A 5 -7.36 5.13 -11.45
N TYR A 6 -7.18 4.13 -12.30
CA TYR A 6 -6.23 3.06 -12.04
C TYR A 6 -4.80 3.60 -11.93
N LYS A 7 -4.42 4.46 -12.85
CA LYS A 7 -3.08 5.05 -12.83
C LYS A 7 -2.87 5.89 -11.58
N LYS A 8 -3.89 6.59 -11.13
CA LYS A 8 -3.82 7.38 -9.90
C LYS A 8 -3.57 6.48 -8.70
N LEU A 9 -4.29 5.37 -8.63
CA LEU A 9 -4.11 4.43 -7.54
C LEU A 9 -2.70 3.84 -7.53
N MET A 10 -2.20 3.50 -8.70
CA MET A 10 -0.84 2.98 -8.82
C MET A 10 0.19 4.00 -8.38
N ALA A 11 0.01 5.25 -8.78
CA ALA A 11 0.91 6.32 -8.40
C ALA A 11 0.87 6.54 -6.89
N GLU A 12 -0.31 6.53 -6.31
CA GLU A 12 -0.47 6.70 -4.87
C GLU A 12 0.21 5.57 -4.10
N LEU A 13 0.01 4.34 -4.55
CA LEU A 13 0.66 3.19 -3.92
C LEU A 13 2.16 3.31 -3.99
N LYS A 14 2.67 3.68 -5.16
CA LYS A 14 4.11 3.84 -5.34
C LYS A 14 4.65 4.91 -4.39
N GLU A 15 3.95 6.02 -4.26
CA GLU A 15 4.36 7.09 -3.38
C GLU A 15 4.40 6.63 -1.93
N LEU A 16 3.38 5.90 -1.50
CA LEU A 16 3.35 5.37 -0.15
C LEU A 16 4.54 4.45 0.11
N GLU A 17 4.89 3.63 -0.86
CA GLU A 17 5.99 2.70 -0.69
C GLU A 17 7.37 3.34 -0.81
N THR A 18 7.51 4.33 -1.68
CA THR A 18 8.82 4.92 -1.94
C THR A 18 9.11 6.18 -1.15
N VAL A 19 8.08 6.86 -0.67
CA VAL A 19 8.24 8.10 0.09
C VAL A 19 7.84 7.92 1.55
N GLU A 20 6.63 7.43 1.78
CA GLU A 20 6.13 7.32 3.16
C GLU A 20 6.81 6.24 3.97
N ARG A 21 7.05 5.09 3.38
CA ARG A 21 7.74 4.01 4.10
C ARG A 21 9.12 4.43 4.59
N PRO A 22 9.97 5.01 3.73
CA PRO A 22 11.28 5.46 4.20
C PRO A 22 11.20 6.53 5.27
N LYS A 23 10.22 7.43 5.15
CA LYS A 23 10.01 8.47 6.16
C LYS A 23 9.71 7.87 7.52
N ILE A 24 8.78 6.94 7.56
CA ILE A 24 8.38 6.31 8.80
C ILE A 24 9.49 5.45 9.35
N SER A 25 10.19 4.73 8.48
CA SER A 25 11.33 3.92 8.88
C SER A 25 12.40 4.78 9.54
N ALA A 26 12.67 5.95 8.96
CA ALA A 26 13.63 6.89 9.53
C ALA A 26 13.14 7.43 10.87
N ALA A 27 11.84 7.70 10.97
CA ALA A 27 11.28 8.18 12.24
C ALA A 27 11.41 7.15 13.35
N ILE A 28 11.20 5.88 13.01
CA ILE A 28 11.36 4.80 13.99
C ILE A 28 12.81 4.69 14.44
N ALA A 29 13.73 4.74 13.48
CA ALA A 29 15.14 4.65 13.80
C ALA A 29 15.59 5.82 14.67
N GLU A 30 15.14 7.01 14.35
CA GLU A 30 15.46 8.20 15.12
C GLU A 30 14.92 8.10 16.54
N ALA A 31 13.68 7.67 16.68
CA ALA A 31 13.07 7.52 17.99
C ALA A 31 13.79 6.46 18.82
N ARG A 32 14.22 5.38 18.18
CA ARG A 32 14.98 4.34 18.83
C ARG A 32 16.31 4.87 19.34
N ASP A 33 16.96 5.69 18.53
CA ASP A 33 18.26 6.27 18.90
C ASP A 33 18.18 7.20 20.09
N LYS A 34 16.99 7.75 20.34
CA LYS A 34 16.82 8.66 21.46
C LYS A 34 16.77 7.98 22.82
N GLY A 35 16.71 6.65 22.83
CA GLY A 35 16.97 5.94 24.05
C GLY A 35 15.87 5.05 24.57
N ASP A 36 15.31 5.35 25.72
CA ASP A 36 14.45 4.46 26.47
C ASP A 36 13.17 4.05 25.72
N LEU A 37 13.19 2.84 25.20
CA LEU A 37 12.08 2.34 24.41
C LEU A 37 10.83 2.08 25.23
N SER A 38 10.98 1.81 26.52
CA SER A 38 9.81 1.49 27.33
C SER A 38 8.93 2.69 27.62
N GLU A 39 9.47 3.90 27.51
CA GLU A 39 8.71 5.13 27.75
C GLU A 39 8.78 6.11 26.59
N ASN A 40 9.23 5.62 25.44
CA ASN A 40 9.44 6.50 24.31
C ASN A 40 8.15 6.67 23.50
N ALA A 41 7.42 7.74 23.80
CA ALA A 41 6.16 8.05 23.10
C ALA A 41 6.38 8.29 21.61
N GLU A 42 7.54 8.85 21.24
CA GLU A 42 7.86 9.05 19.83
C GLU A 42 8.00 7.74 19.08
N TYR A 43 8.65 6.78 19.74
CA TYR A 43 8.82 5.46 19.16
C TYR A 43 7.46 4.78 18.97
N ASP A 44 6.63 4.84 20.00
CA ASP A 44 5.29 4.25 19.92
C ASP A 44 4.46 4.89 18.83
N ALA A 45 4.51 6.21 18.71
CA ALA A 45 3.79 6.93 17.68
C ALA A 45 4.27 6.56 16.29
N ALA A 46 5.59 6.41 16.12
CA ALA A 46 6.16 6.03 14.84
C ALA A 46 5.76 4.61 14.45
N LYS A 47 5.73 3.69 15.42
CA LYS A 47 5.29 2.32 15.16
C LYS A 47 3.81 2.27 14.79
N GLU A 48 3.00 3.07 15.46
CA GLU A 48 1.59 3.14 15.13
C GLU A 48 1.39 3.69 13.73
N ALA A 49 2.12 4.74 13.38
CA ALA A 49 2.05 5.31 12.04
C ALA A 49 2.47 4.29 10.99
N GLN A 50 3.48 3.48 11.31
CA GLN A 50 3.91 2.41 10.40
C GLN A 50 2.79 1.41 10.16
N GLY A 51 2.11 1.00 11.24
CA GLY A 51 0.99 0.07 11.12
C GLY A 51 -0.12 0.61 10.24
N MET A 52 -0.47 1.88 10.46
CA MET A 52 -1.51 2.53 9.65
C MET A 52 -1.10 2.65 8.20
N LEU A 53 0.16 2.96 7.95
CA LEU A 53 0.66 3.06 6.58
C LEU A 53 0.60 1.72 5.88
N GLU A 54 1.01 0.66 6.55
CA GLU A 54 0.97 -0.68 5.96
C GLU A 54 -0.46 -1.11 5.65
N MET A 55 -1.40 -0.79 6.52
CA MET A 55 -2.81 -1.07 6.26
C MET A 55 -3.29 -0.34 5.02
N ARG A 56 -2.89 0.91 4.88
CA ARG A 56 -3.26 1.72 3.73
C ARG A 56 -2.68 1.13 2.44
N ILE A 57 -1.42 0.73 2.50
CA ILE A 57 -0.76 0.11 1.36
C ILE A 57 -1.48 -1.18 0.96
N ASN A 58 -1.80 -2.02 1.94
CA ASN A 58 -2.51 -3.27 1.68
C ASN A 58 -3.88 -3.02 1.07
N LYS A 59 -4.58 -2.01 1.58
CA LYS A 59 -5.89 -1.66 1.06
C LYS A 59 -5.81 -1.22 -0.39
N LEU A 60 -4.82 -0.38 -0.70
CA LEU A 60 -4.61 0.06 -2.08
C LEU A 60 -4.25 -1.10 -2.99
N LYS A 61 -3.39 -1.99 -2.52
CA LYS A 61 -3.03 -3.18 -3.30
C LYS A 61 -4.25 -4.02 -3.62
N THR A 62 -5.13 -4.19 -2.64
CA THR A 62 -6.35 -4.95 -2.83
C THR A 62 -7.25 -4.29 -3.86
N VAL A 63 -7.43 -2.97 -3.74
CA VAL A 63 -8.27 -2.22 -4.69
C VAL A 63 -7.70 -2.31 -6.10
N ILE A 64 -6.39 -2.16 -6.23
CA ILE A 64 -5.73 -2.23 -7.52
C ILE A 64 -5.85 -3.62 -8.13
N ALA A 65 -5.68 -4.64 -7.32
CA ALA A 65 -5.81 -6.02 -7.78
C ALA A 65 -7.23 -6.31 -8.27
N ASP A 66 -8.22 -5.83 -7.53
CA ASP A 66 -9.62 -5.99 -7.92
C ASP A 66 -9.91 -5.28 -9.23
N ALA A 67 -9.38 -4.06 -9.37
CA ALA A 67 -9.57 -3.30 -10.60
C ALA A 67 -8.94 -4.00 -11.80
N LYS A 68 -7.76 -4.56 -11.59
CA LYS A 68 -7.06 -5.28 -12.64
C LYS A 68 -7.82 -6.53 -13.06
N ILE A 69 -8.35 -7.26 -12.09
CA ILE A 69 -9.13 -8.47 -12.37
C ILE A 69 -10.38 -8.11 -13.18
N ILE A 70 -11.04 -7.03 -12.81
CA ILE A 70 -12.22 -6.59 -13.53
C ILE A 70 -11.89 -6.24 -14.98
N ASP A 71 -10.78 -5.54 -15.20
CA ASP A 71 -10.33 -5.20 -16.54
C ASP A 71 -10.01 -6.44 -17.36
N GLU A 72 -9.30 -7.39 -16.77
CA GLU A 72 -8.97 -8.62 -17.45
C GLU A 72 -10.21 -9.43 -17.79
N SER A 73 -11.16 -9.47 -16.87
CA SER A 73 -12.42 -10.16 -17.07
C SER A 73 -13.16 -9.56 -18.26
N LYS A 74 -13.15 -8.24 -18.35
CA LYS A 74 -13.78 -7.53 -19.42
C LYS A 74 -13.16 -7.86 -20.77
N LEU A 75 -11.82 -7.91 -20.80
CA LEU A 75 -11.09 -8.21 -22.01
C LEU A 75 -11.24 -9.67 -22.43
N LYS A 76 -11.40 -10.55 -21.47
CA LYS A 76 -11.50 -11.97 -21.72
C LYS A 76 -12.92 -12.48 -21.92
N THR A 77 -13.87 -11.62 -21.93
CA THR A 77 -15.25 -12.00 -22.10
C THR A 77 -15.48 -12.80 -23.36
N ASP A 78 -14.72 -12.51 -24.36
CA ASP A 78 -14.85 -13.17 -25.65
C ASP A 78 -14.23 -14.54 -25.69
N SER A 79 -13.27 -14.76 -24.89
CA SER A 79 -12.55 -16.00 -24.96
C SER A 79 -13.08 -17.11 -24.09
N VAL A 80 -13.71 -17.06 -23.23
CA VAL A 80 -14.24 -17.94 -22.33
C VAL A 80 -13.85 -19.15 -21.88
N GLN A 81 -13.48 -19.11 -22.08
CA GLN A 81 -13.18 -19.63 -21.53
C GLN A 81 -12.72 -20.48 -21.18
N ILE A 82 -12.61 -20.59 -21.41
CA ILE A 82 -12.15 -21.02 -20.97
C ILE A 82 -11.65 -21.67 -20.40
N LEU A 83 -11.71 -21.74 -20.57
CA LEU A 83 -11.19 -22.10 -20.03
C LEU A 83 -10.74 -22.80 -19.38
N ASN A 84 -10.95 -22.96 -19.56
CA ASN A 84 -10.65 -23.39 -18.93
C ASN A 84 -10.36 -24.01 -18.36
N ARG A 85 -10.50 -24.27 -18.67
CA ARG A 85 -10.33 -24.44 -18.19
C ARG A 85 -10.14 -24.56 -17.81
#